data_af49d9d2fd51c61aae4a603bee838dee
#
_entry.id   af49d9d2fd51c61aae4a603bee838dee
#
_cell.length_a   1.000
_cell.length_b   1.000
_cell.length_c   1.000
_cell.angle_alpha   90.00
_cell.angle_beta   90.00
_cell.angle_gamma   90.00
#
_symmetry.space_group_name_H-M   'P 1'
#
loop_
_entity.id
_entity.type
_entity.pdbx_description
1 polymer ?
#
loop_
_entity_poly.entity_id
_entity_poly.type
_entity_poly.pdbx_seq_one_letter_code
_entity_poly.pdbx_strand_id
1 'polypeptide(L)'
;MMNNINLFKINLSPDDTEINISEDETILTASLRNDIQHLHACGGLGMCSTCRVEVLSGEDNLHPKSESEQALSDKLELPSNIRLACQTKVKGNVKLKRLLLDQKDLVLANQMTKNSVGSIGSTKLLALMFVDIVAFTPLSEQLPSYDVMYILN
;
A
#
# COMPACT_ATOMS: atom_id res chain seq x y z
N MET A 1 -13.21 1.48 38.85
CA MET A 1 -14.15 1.72 37.71
C MET A 1 -13.75 0.77 36.62
N MET A 2 -14.55 -0.24 36.32
CA MET A 2 -14.26 -1.12 35.19
C MET A 2 -14.61 -0.33 33.91
N ASN A 3 -13.59 0.10 33.17
CA ASN A 3 -13.78 0.61 31.82
C ASN A 3 -14.32 -0.55 30.97
N ASN A 4 -15.55 -0.41 30.54
CA ASN A 4 -16.16 -1.32 29.59
C ASN A 4 -15.47 -1.07 28.24
N ILE A 5 -14.41 -1.83 27.94
CA ILE A 5 -13.71 -1.74 26.65
C ILE A 5 -14.65 -2.38 25.62
N ASN A 6 -15.21 -1.55 24.75
CA ASN A 6 -15.97 -2.05 23.60
C ASN A 6 -14.99 -2.79 22.67
N LEU A 7 -15.20 -4.08 22.52
CA LEU A 7 -14.45 -4.92 21.59
C LEU A 7 -15.29 -5.17 20.34
N PHE A 8 -14.69 -4.93 19.19
CA PHE A 8 -15.24 -5.20 17.88
C PHE A 8 -14.45 -6.30 17.18
N LYS A 9 -14.98 -6.82 16.09
CA LYS A 9 -14.35 -7.86 15.32
C LYS A 9 -13.89 -7.34 13.97
N ILE A 10 -12.65 -7.63 13.62
CA ILE A 10 -12.11 -7.40 12.28
C ILE A 10 -11.84 -8.74 11.62
N ASN A 11 -12.40 -8.96 10.44
CA ASN A 11 -12.03 -10.07 9.57
C ASN A 11 -11.00 -9.58 8.55
N LEU A 12 -9.82 -10.20 8.55
CA LEU A 12 -8.69 -9.83 7.67
C LEU A 12 -8.49 -10.88 6.58
N SER A 13 -8.64 -10.45 5.33
CA SER A 13 -8.29 -11.23 4.13
C SER A 13 -6.89 -10.83 3.63
N PRO A 14 -6.10 -11.73 3.04
CA PRO A 14 -6.41 -13.10 2.65
C PRO A 14 -6.23 -14.15 3.76
N ASP A 15 -5.83 -13.78 4.96
CA ASP A 15 -5.56 -14.73 6.06
C ASP A 15 -6.82 -15.41 6.59
N ASP A 16 -8.01 -14.90 6.24
CA ASP A 16 -9.32 -15.29 6.76
C ASP A 16 -9.36 -15.37 8.30
N THR A 17 -8.59 -14.46 8.93
CA THR A 17 -8.44 -14.42 10.37
C THR A 17 -9.36 -13.36 10.97
N GLU A 18 -10.13 -13.75 11.99
CA GLU A 18 -10.92 -12.83 12.80
C GLU A 18 -10.14 -12.44 14.06
N ILE A 19 -9.96 -11.14 14.29
CA ILE A 19 -9.30 -10.60 15.47
C ILE A 19 -10.21 -9.62 16.21
N ASN A 20 -9.99 -9.49 17.51
CA ASN A 20 -10.64 -8.49 18.34
C ASN A 20 -9.83 -7.19 18.34
N ILE A 21 -10.52 -6.06 18.28
CA ILE A 21 -9.96 -4.72 18.35
C ILE A 21 -10.77 -3.87 19.32
N SER A 22 -10.09 -3.04 20.10
CA SER A 22 -10.76 -2.03 20.93
C SER A 22 -10.98 -0.73 20.15
N GLU A 23 -11.94 0.08 20.58
CA GLU A 23 -12.27 1.37 19.95
C GLU A 23 -11.08 2.34 19.91
N ASP A 24 -10.18 2.26 20.89
CA ASP A 24 -9.00 3.13 20.97
C ASP A 24 -7.82 2.64 20.12
N GLU A 25 -7.86 1.42 19.63
CA GLU A 25 -6.78 0.75 18.93
C GLU A 25 -6.88 0.98 17.41
N THR A 26 -5.74 1.08 16.72
CA THR A 26 -5.72 1.12 15.26
C THR A 26 -5.73 -0.30 14.68
N ILE A 27 -6.19 -0.43 13.43
CA ILE A 27 -6.18 -1.72 12.72
C ILE A 27 -4.76 -2.30 12.67
N LEU A 28 -3.73 -1.46 12.47
CA LEU A 28 -2.33 -1.90 12.47
C LEU A 28 -1.92 -2.49 13.81
N THR A 29 -2.20 -1.78 14.91
CA THR A 29 -1.84 -2.21 16.25
C THR A 29 -2.52 -3.54 16.60
N ALA A 30 -3.82 -3.66 16.29
CA ALA A 30 -4.56 -4.89 16.49
C ALA A 30 -4.00 -6.06 15.67
N SER A 31 -3.63 -5.82 14.40
CA SER A 31 -3.00 -6.85 13.55
C SER A 31 -1.69 -7.34 14.16
N LEU A 32 -0.79 -6.43 14.51
CA LEU A 32 0.52 -6.77 15.08
C LEU A 32 0.41 -7.51 16.42
N ARG A 33 -0.54 -7.10 17.28
CA ARG A 33 -0.82 -7.78 18.56
C ARG A 33 -1.32 -9.22 18.39
N ASN A 34 -1.90 -9.55 17.24
CA ASN A 34 -2.37 -10.88 16.90
C ASN A 34 -1.40 -11.62 15.94
N ASP A 35 -0.12 -11.25 15.93
CA ASP A 35 0.94 -11.85 15.12
C ASP A 35 0.68 -11.85 13.59
N ILE A 36 -0.20 -10.96 13.13
CA ILE A 36 -0.45 -10.76 11.71
C ILE A 36 0.58 -9.77 11.18
N GLN A 37 1.46 -10.24 10.30
CA GLN A 37 2.42 -9.37 9.62
C GLN A 37 1.69 -8.33 8.80
N HIS A 38 1.86 -7.06 9.15
CA HIS A 38 1.25 -5.95 8.44
C HIS A 38 2.33 -4.91 8.12
N LEU A 39 2.61 -4.73 6.83
CA LEU A 39 3.65 -3.79 6.39
C LEU A 39 3.34 -2.36 6.82
N HIS A 40 4.32 -1.67 7.37
CA HIS A 40 4.20 -0.31 7.87
C HIS A 40 5.55 0.42 7.83
N ALA A 41 6.08 0.63 6.63
CA ALA A 41 7.43 1.13 6.40
C ALA A 41 7.77 2.45 7.13
N CYS A 42 6.78 3.32 7.37
CA CYS A 42 6.97 4.56 8.13
C CYS A 42 6.82 4.38 9.65
N GLY A 43 6.71 3.16 10.17
CA GLY A 43 6.51 2.93 11.62
C GLY A 43 5.13 3.34 12.14
N GLY A 44 4.12 3.46 11.29
CA GLY A 44 2.76 3.82 11.72
C GLY A 44 2.46 5.34 11.74
N LEU A 45 3.34 6.16 11.17
CA LEU A 45 3.24 7.63 11.21
C LEU A 45 2.26 8.24 10.19
N GLY A 46 1.57 7.44 9.38
CA GLY A 46 0.68 7.94 8.33
C GLY A 46 1.41 8.59 7.15
N MET A 47 2.72 8.37 7.00
CA MET A 47 3.57 9.00 5.99
C MET A 47 3.79 8.14 4.75
N CYS A 48 3.32 6.90 4.74
CA CYS A 48 3.40 5.97 3.62
C CYS A 48 2.10 5.19 3.44
N SER A 49 1.95 4.53 2.30
CA SER A 49 0.76 3.73 1.99
C SER A 49 0.97 2.23 2.13
N THR A 50 2.07 1.78 2.76
CA THR A 50 2.39 0.35 2.84
C THR A 50 1.44 -0.45 3.73
N CYS A 51 0.81 0.21 4.71
CA CYS A 51 -0.20 -0.41 5.59
C CYS A 51 -1.64 -0.31 5.07
N ARG A 52 -1.83 0.01 3.79
CA ARG A 52 -3.18 0.19 3.24
C ARG A 52 -3.98 -1.10 3.23
N VAL A 53 -5.26 -0.93 3.54
CA VAL A 53 -6.28 -1.97 3.52
C VAL A 53 -7.45 -1.53 2.66
N GLU A 54 -8.08 -2.48 2.00
CA GLU A 54 -9.34 -2.28 1.30
C GLU A 54 -10.49 -2.65 2.24
N VAL A 55 -11.48 -1.77 2.38
CA VAL A 55 -12.69 -2.03 3.14
C VAL A 55 -13.65 -2.83 2.27
N LEU A 56 -13.91 -4.07 2.65
CA LEU A 56 -14.83 -4.97 1.94
C LEU A 56 -16.27 -4.84 2.45
N SER A 57 -16.43 -4.57 3.75
CA SER A 57 -17.73 -4.29 4.37
C SER A 57 -17.55 -3.60 5.72
N GLY A 58 -18.60 -2.87 6.16
CA GLY A 58 -18.59 -2.16 7.42
C GLY A 58 -17.92 -0.78 7.34
N GLU A 59 -17.99 -0.09 6.21
CA GLU A 59 -17.39 1.24 6.03
C GLU A 59 -17.93 2.25 7.06
N ASP A 60 -19.23 2.20 7.39
CA ASP A 60 -19.87 3.05 8.39
C ASP A 60 -19.34 2.80 9.81
N ASN A 61 -18.68 1.68 10.04
CA ASN A 61 -18.07 1.30 11.31
C ASN A 61 -16.62 1.78 11.46
N LEU A 62 -16.14 2.61 10.55
CA LEU A 62 -14.82 3.24 10.64
C LEU A 62 -14.95 4.67 11.13
N HIS A 63 -13.94 5.13 11.86
CA HIS A 63 -13.79 6.54 12.16
C HIS A 63 -13.40 7.32 10.88
N PRO A 64 -13.72 8.62 10.80
CA PRO A 64 -13.26 9.48 9.72
C PRO A 64 -11.75 9.40 9.55
N LYS A 65 -11.27 9.68 8.34
CA LYS A 65 -9.83 9.73 8.07
C LYS A 65 -9.18 10.83 8.93
N SER A 66 -8.01 10.53 9.50
CA SER A 66 -7.16 11.54 10.13
C SER A 66 -6.62 12.52 9.08
N GLU A 67 -6.14 13.69 9.51
CA GLU A 67 -5.57 14.68 8.58
C GLU A 67 -4.41 14.09 7.76
N SER A 68 -3.53 13.31 8.39
CA SER A 68 -2.40 12.66 7.71
C SER A 68 -2.88 11.59 6.72
N GLU A 69 -3.90 10.82 7.08
CA GLU A 69 -4.50 9.83 6.17
C GLU A 69 -5.18 10.51 4.98
N GLN A 70 -5.92 11.58 5.22
CA GLN A 70 -6.59 12.33 4.15
C GLN A 70 -5.57 12.94 3.20
N ALA A 71 -4.57 13.66 3.70
CA ALA A 71 -3.53 14.28 2.89
C ALA A 71 -2.79 13.26 2.01
N LEU A 72 -2.47 12.08 2.56
CA LEU A 72 -1.82 11.03 1.79
C LEU A 72 -2.78 10.37 0.78
N SER A 73 -4.05 10.19 1.15
CA SER A 73 -5.07 9.67 0.24
C SER A 73 -5.26 10.59 -0.98
N ASP A 74 -5.33 11.89 -0.76
CA ASP A 74 -5.47 12.88 -1.83
C ASP A 74 -4.23 12.93 -2.73
N LYS A 75 -3.03 12.91 -2.12
CA LYS A 75 -1.76 12.91 -2.87
C LYS A 75 -1.60 11.68 -3.77
N LEU A 76 -2.09 10.53 -3.32
CA LEU A 76 -1.96 9.26 -4.05
C LEU A 76 -3.23 8.90 -4.84
N GLU A 77 -4.24 9.77 -4.83
CA GLU A 77 -5.54 9.55 -5.50
C GLU A 77 -6.16 8.20 -5.11
N LEU A 78 -6.10 7.85 -3.79
CA LEU A 78 -6.60 6.56 -3.32
C LEU A 78 -8.14 6.52 -3.35
N PRO A 79 -8.74 5.41 -3.80
CA PRO A 79 -10.18 5.19 -3.70
C PRO A 79 -10.71 5.35 -2.27
N SER A 80 -11.99 5.72 -2.12
CA SER A 80 -12.61 5.98 -0.82
C SER A 80 -12.60 4.77 0.11
N ASN A 81 -12.72 3.55 -0.46
CA ASN A 81 -12.69 2.29 0.28
C ASN A 81 -11.26 1.85 0.70
N ILE A 82 -10.22 2.63 0.35
CA ILE A 82 -8.85 2.37 0.80
C ILE A 82 -8.56 3.21 2.03
N ARG A 83 -8.08 2.53 3.08
CA ARG A 83 -7.74 3.13 4.36
C ARG A 83 -6.29 2.78 4.76
N LEU A 84 -5.70 3.62 5.61
CA LEU A 84 -4.39 3.33 6.21
C LEU A 84 -4.59 2.65 7.56
N ALA A 85 -4.21 1.39 7.68
CA ALA A 85 -4.40 0.61 8.91
C ALA A 85 -3.78 1.27 10.16
N CYS A 86 -2.69 2.02 10.00
CA CYS A 86 -2.03 2.72 11.10
C CYS A 86 -2.78 3.97 11.59
N GLN A 87 -3.72 4.49 10.82
CA GLN A 87 -4.49 5.69 11.16
C GLN A 87 -5.96 5.38 11.44
N THR A 88 -6.43 4.21 11.01
CA THR A 88 -7.85 3.86 11.06
C THR A 88 -8.20 3.16 12.36
N LYS A 89 -9.19 3.70 13.06
CA LYS A 89 -9.86 3.10 14.21
C LYS A 89 -11.27 2.65 13.82
N VAL A 90 -11.83 1.73 14.60
CA VAL A 90 -13.16 1.16 14.35
C VAL A 90 -14.12 1.48 15.48
N LYS A 91 -15.41 1.56 15.16
CA LYS A 91 -16.55 1.71 16.09
C LYS A 91 -17.58 0.59 15.91
N GLY A 92 -17.22 -0.45 15.17
CA GLY A 92 -18.04 -1.63 14.90
C GLY A 92 -17.28 -2.68 14.13
N ASN A 93 -17.95 -3.78 13.78
CA ASN A 93 -17.34 -4.88 13.05
C ASN A 93 -17.06 -4.51 11.59
N VAL A 94 -15.90 -4.90 11.07
CA VAL A 94 -15.48 -4.62 9.70
C VAL A 94 -14.82 -5.82 9.05
N LYS A 95 -14.91 -5.89 7.73
CA LYS A 95 -14.18 -6.85 6.92
C LYS A 95 -13.21 -6.10 6.00
N LEU A 96 -11.94 -6.44 6.08
CA LEU A 96 -10.84 -5.75 5.42
C LEU A 96 -9.98 -6.73 4.63
N LYS A 97 -9.36 -6.21 3.58
CA LYS A 97 -8.34 -6.94 2.81
C LYS A 97 -7.01 -6.19 2.89
N ARG A 98 -5.96 -6.86 3.34
CA ARG A 98 -4.60 -6.32 3.27
C ARG A 98 -4.12 -6.34 1.83
N LEU A 99 -3.61 -5.23 1.32
CA LEU A 99 -3.18 -5.08 -0.06
C LEU A 99 -1.70 -5.38 -0.27
N LEU A 100 -0.89 -5.23 0.79
CA LEU A 100 0.52 -5.55 0.79
C LEU A 100 0.79 -6.57 1.89
N LEU A 101 1.22 -7.76 1.50
CA LEU A 101 1.38 -8.90 2.40
C LEU A 101 2.84 -9.09 2.81
N ASP A 102 3.77 -8.84 1.89
CA ASP A 102 5.20 -9.01 2.12
C ASP A 102 6.05 -7.94 1.37
N GLN A 103 7.39 -8.04 1.51
CA GLN A 103 8.33 -7.12 0.86
C GLN A 103 8.30 -7.22 -0.68
N LYS A 104 7.91 -8.35 -1.24
CA LYS A 104 7.79 -8.53 -2.70
C LYS A 104 6.59 -7.74 -3.23
N ASP A 105 5.48 -7.76 -2.50
CA ASP A 105 4.31 -6.94 -2.81
C ASP A 105 4.64 -5.45 -2.78
N LEU A 106 5.50 -5.02 -1.84
CA LEU A 106 5.95 -3.63 -1.78
C LEU A 106 6.73 -3.22 -3.02
N VAL A 107 7.63 -4.08 -3.51
CA VAL A 107 8.39 -3.83 -4.75
C VAL A 107 7.44 -3.75 -5.94
N LEU A 108 6.50 -4.67 -6.06
CA LEU A 108 5.49 -4.68 -7.13
C LEU A 108 4.59 -3.44 -7.07
N ALA A 109 4.13 -3.04 -5.89
CA ALA A 109 3.29 -1.85 -5.71
C ALA A 109 4.00 -0.56 -6.12
N ASN A 110 5.31 -0.45 -5.88
CA ASN A 110 6.11 0.70 -6.30
C ASN A 110 6.34 0.75 -7.83
N GLN A 111 6.20 -0.38 -8.52
CA GLN A 111 6.34 -0.48 -9.97
C GLN A 111 5.01 -0.28 -10.72
N MET A 112 3.89 -0.37 -10.02
CA MET A 112 2.58 -0.20 -10.62
C MET A 112 2.24 1.28 -10.76
N THR A 113 2.12 1.72 -11.99
CA THR A 113 1.55 3.03 -12.34
C THR A 113 0.08 3.13 -11.91
N LYS A 114 -0.35 4.34 -11.63
CA LYS A 114 -1.57 4.89 -11.05
C LYS A 114 -2.92 4.15 -11.16
N ASN A 115 -3.07 3.10 -11.94
CA ASN A 115 -4.40 2.56 -12.30
C ASN A 115 -4.73 1.16 -11.77
N SER A 116 -3.93 0.57 -10.87
CA SER A 116 -4.23 -0.78 -10.38
C SER A 116 -4.06 -0.93 -8.86
N VAL A 117 -4.85 -0.17 -8.11
CA VAL A 117 -5.07 -0.46 -6.70
C VAL A 117 -6.00 -1.67 -6.63
N GLY A 118 -5.44 -2.85 -6.43
CA GLY A 118 -6.24 -4.06 -6.18
C GLY A 118 -6.02 -5.26 -7.08
N SER A 119 -5.28 -5.16 -8.19
CA SER A 119 -4.86 -6.35 -8.93
C SER A 119 -3.47 -6.78 -8.51
N ILE A 120 -3.35 -7.91 -7.87
CA ILE A 120 -2.07 -8.59 -7.70
C ILE A 120 -1.61 -8.98 -9.11
N GLY A 121 -0.45 -8.45 -9.54
CA GLY A 121 0.13 -8.78 -10.83
C GLY A 121 0.36 -10.30 -10.99
N SER A 122 0.36 -10.79 -12.21
CA SER A 122 0.73 -12.18 -12.49
C SER A 122 2.26 -12.32 -12.56
N THR A 123 2.79 -13.35 -11.93
CA THR A 123 4.22 -13.70 -12.08
C THR A 123 4.44 -14.30 -13.47
N LYS A 124 5.36 -13.70 -14.23
CA LYS A 124 5.80 -14.23 -15.53
C LYS A 124 7.31 -14.42 -15.50
N LEU A 125 7.78 -15.47 -16.15
CA LEU A 125 9.21 -15.64 -16.39
C LEU A 125 9.59 -14.71 -17.55
N LEU A 126 10.46 -13.74 -17.28
CA LEU A 126 10.93 -12.78 -18.27
C LEU A 126 12.45 -12.80 -18.29
N ALA A 127 13.03 -12.69 -19.48
CA ALA A 127 14.43 -12.37 -19.66
C ALA A 127 14.56 -10.85 -19.83
N LEU A 128 15.34 -10.21 -18.98
CA LEU A 128 15.67 -8.79 -19.07
C LEU A 128 17.09 -8.64 -19.56
N MET A 129 17.29 -7.88 -20.63
CA MET A 129 18.57 -7.54 -21.17
C MET A 129 18.77 -6.02 -21.09
N PHE A 130 19.85 -5.61 -20.44
CA PHE A 130 20.28 -4.22 -20.43
C PHE A 130 21.40 -4.07 -21.45
N VAL A 131 21.25 -3.15 -22.39
CA VAL A 131 22.23 -2.85 -23.42
C VAL A 131 22.60 -1.38 -23.29
N ASP A 132 23.88 -1.10 -23.30
CA ASP A 132 24.40 0.26 -23.28
C ASP A 132 25.42 0.43 -24.40
N ILE A 133 25.55 1.64 -24.91
CA ILE A 133 26.53 2.01 -25.94
C ILE A 133 27.74 2.59 -25.22
N VAL A 134 28.88 1.87 -25.32
CA VAL A 134 30.14 2.32 -24.71
C VAL A 134 30.54 3.67 -25.33
N ALA A 135 30.88 4.63 -24.46
CA ALA A 135 31.30 5.98 -24.85
C ALA A 135 30.20 6.75 -25.62
N PHE A 136 28.91 6.52 -25.32
CA PHE A 136 27.82 7.23 -25.98
C PHE A 136 27.85 8.76 -25.76
N THR A 137 28.22 9.21 -24.56
CA THR A 137 28.31 10.67 -24.26
C THR A 137 29.30 11.39 -25.18
N PRO A 138 30.59 10.98 -25.29
CA PRO A 138 31.50 11.62 -26.22
C PRO A 138 31.07 11.46 -27.68
N LEU A 139 30.43 10.36 -28.05
CA LEU A 139 29.90 10.17 -29.41
C LEU A 139 28.79 11.16 -29.71
N SER A 140 27.86 11.33 -28.78
CA SER A 140 26.71 12.26 -28.97
C SER A 140 27.11 13.73 -28.94
N GLU A 141 28.22 14.07 -28.28
CA GLU A 141 28.76 15.45 -28.27
C GLU A 141 29.49 15.81 -29.58
N GLN A 142 29.97 14.82 -30.32
CA GLN A 142 30.72 15.03 -31.56
C GLN A 142 29.86 14.97 -32.81
N LEU A 143 28.62 14.49 -32.71
CA LEU A 143 27.69 14.31 -33.84
C LEU A 143 26.54 15.31 -33.81
N PRO A 144 26.04 15.75 -34.96
CA PRO A 144 24.78 16.44 -35.03
C PRO A 144 23.63 15.60 -34.43
N SER A 145 22.68 16.26 -33.79
CA SER A 145 21.57 15.59 -33.10
C SER A 145 20.77 14.61 -33.98
N TYR A 146 20.64 14.94 -35.28
CA TYR A 146 19.97 14.05 -36.23
C TYR A 146 20.73 12.76 -36.51
N ASP A 147 22.07 12.82 -36.53
CA ASP A 147 22.93 11.66 -36.76
C ASP A 147 22.89 10.74 -35.53
N VAL A 148 22.87 11.31 -34.33
CA VAL A 148 22.67 10.55 -33.08
C VAL A 148 21.34 9.82 -33.09
N MET A 149 20.26 10.52 -33.48
CA MET A 149 18.92 9.90 -33.59
C MET A 149 18.87 8.78 -34.63
N TYR A 150 19.60 8.93 -35.73
CA TYR A 150 19.67 7.90 -36.78
C TYR A 150 20.42 6.63 -36.31
N ILE A 151 21.44 6.79 -35.47
CA ILE A 151 22.21 5.67 -34.89
C ILE A 151 21.36 4.89 -33.85
N LEU A 152 20.47 5.59 -33.16
CA LEU A 152 19.61 5.02 -32.10
C LEU A 152 18.33 4.36 -32.61
N ASN A 153 17.97 4.56 -33.88
CA ASN A 153 16.71 4.10 -34.46
C ASN A 153 16.95 2.84 -35.30
#